data_d1c72e8183b95e3471161720be32970a
#
_entry.id   d1c72e8183b95e3471161720be32970a
#
_cell.length_a   1.000
_cell.length_b   1.000
_cell.length_c   1.000
_cell.angle_alpha   90.00
_cell.angle_beta   90.00
_cell.angle_gamma   90.00
#
_symmetry.space_group_name_H-M   'P 1'
#
loop_
_entity.id
_entity.type
_entity.pdbx_description
1 polymer ?
#
loop_
_entity_poly.entity_id
_entity_poly.type
_entity_poly.pdbx_seq_one_letter_code
_entity_poly.pdbx_strand_id
1 'polypeptide(L)'
;RYVSWLPLAHVFGQLVDNHYWVRRALHMSIVDSPLNTVDYAKEVQPHLFISVPRIYEKVYSNLKAAIETKAILKIGLKIPLLSSIFKKKLRQAAGFGSNRFSISGAAPINPKILEFFHYLGIPIYEGYGMTENTAGISINYGGGNKIGSVGKCMPFFDLKIASDGEVLIKGDNVMKGYYKNPKATEETIIDGWLQTGDVGKIDSDGYLFITGRKKEIYVSSSGKNVAPLVIEESMKSIPIVSQCFLVGDNRKFCSALITLDMSVILRDHIGVDVNEIPKDPSKQNEMILANDKKLS
;
A
#
# COMPACT_ATOMS: atom_id res chain seq x y z
N ARG A 1 7.97 -17.87 10.36
CA ARG A 1 8.51 -17.72 9.01
C ARG A 1 8.21 -16.32 8.50
N TYR A 2 9.17 -15.73 7.80
CA TYR A 2 9.14 -14.42 7.20
C TYR A 2 9.81 -14.45 5.83
N VAL A 3 9.34 -13.67 4.88
CA VAL A 3 9.93 -13.52 3.55
C VAL A 3 10.58 -12.14 3.46
N SER A 4 11.91 -12.11 3.37
CA SER A 4 12.71 -10.89 3.22
C SER A 4 12.87 -10.54 1.76
N TRP A 5 12.43 -9.34 1.37
CA TRP A 5 12.48 -8.86 0.00
C TRP A 5 12.65 -7.33 -0.10
N LEU A 6 12.46 -6.63 1.03
CA LEU A 6 12.58 -5.18 1.07
C LEU A 6 14.05 -4.76 0.86
N PRO A 7 14.32 -3.67 0.14
CA PRO A 7 15.68 -3.17 -0.03
C PRO A 7 16.30 -2.78 1.31
N LEU A 8 17.46 -3.34 1.65
CA LEU A 8 18.18 -3.00 2.90
C LEU A 8 18.72 -1.56 2.92
N ALA A 9 18.81 -0.89 1.76
CA ALA A 9 19.11 0.54 1.69
C ALA A 9 17.93 1.41 2.19
N HIS A 10 16.72 0.87 2.24
CA HIS A 10 15.54 1.58 2.73
C HIS A 10 15.32 1.29 4.21
N VAL A 11 15.00 2.33 4.99
CA VAL A 11 14.79 2.23 6.45
C VAL A 11 13.75 1.17 6.84
N PHE A 12 12.73 0.96 6.04
CA PHE A 12 11.71 -0.06 6.29
C PHE A 12 12.30 -1.48 6.20
N GLY A 13 13.13 -1.75 5.20
CA GLY A 13 13.89 -3.01 5.09
C GLY A 13 14.86 -3.19 6.27
N GLN A 14 15.60 -2.15 6.65
CA GLN A 14 16.50 -2.21 7.80
C GLN A 14 15.76 -2.51 9.10
N LEU A 15 14.63 -1.85 9.35
CA LEU A 15 13.83 -2.10 10.55
C LEU A 15 13.38 -3.56 10.62
N VAL A 16 12.86 -4.11 9.52
CA VAL A 16 12.26 -5.44 9.51
C VAL A 16 13.30 -6.54 9.36
N ASP A 17 14.19 -6.42 8.38
CA ASP A 17 15.10 -7.50 7.99
C ASP A 17 16.36 -7.56 8.86
N ASN A 18 16.77 -6.45 9.49
CA ASN A 18 17.88 -6.45 10.42
C ASN A 18 17.41 -6.45 11.88
N HIS A 19 16.69 -5.39 12.30
CA HIS A 19 16.43 -5.20 13.73
C HIS A 19 15.33 -6.12 14.26
N TYR A 20 14.19 -6.21 13.58
CA TYR A 20 13.07 -7.01 14.04
C TYR A 20 13.36 -8.52 13.91
N TRP A 21 14.01 -8.94 12.82
CA TRP A 21 14.42 -10.32 12.62
C TRP A 21 15.34 -10.81 13.75
N VAL A 22 16.42 -10.07 14.06
CA VAL A 22 17.36 -10.40 15.13
C VAL A 22 16.64 -10.47 16.48
N ARG A 23 15.82 -9.47 16.79
CA ARG A 23 15.08 -9.40 18.07
C ARG A 23 14.11 -10.56 18.26
N ARG A 24 13.51 -11.07 17.21
CA ARG A 24 12.46 -12.10 17.26
C ARG A 24 12.95 -13.49 16.86
N ALA A 25 14.22 -13.65 16.50
CA ALA A 25 14.78 -14.90 16.00
C ALA A 25 13.90 -15.56 14.92
N LEU A 26 13.48 -14.78 13.92
CA LEU A 26 12.59 -15.25 12.87
C LEU A 26 13.32 -16.20 11.92
N HIS A 27 12.63 -17.23 11.45
CA HIS A 27 13.09 -17.98 10.27
C HIS A 27 12.83 -17.12 9.03
N MET A 28 13.88 -16.63 8.40
CA MET A 28 13.84 -15.72 7.26
C MET A 28 14.21 -16.44 5.97
N SER A 29 13.38 -16.28 4.95
CA SER A 29 13.66 -16.70 3.57
C SER A 29 13.95 -15.45 2.75
N ILE A 30 15.14 -15.40 2.13
CA ILE A 30 15.58 -14.24 1.34
C ILE A 30 15.15 -14.46 -0.11
N VAL A 31 14.52 -13.46 -0.70
CA VAL A 31 14.04 -13.49 -2.09
C VAL A 31 15.17 -13.02 -3.01
N ASP A 32 15.39 -13.72 -4.09
CA ASP A 32 16.41 -13.42 -5.10
C ASP A 32 16.07 -12.17 -5.92
N SER A 33 14.79 -11.92 -6.15
CA SER A 33 14.29 -10.76 -6.88
C SER A 33 12.94 -10.29 -6.32
N PRO A 34 12.72 -8.98 -6.16
CA PRO A 34 11.42 -8.43 -5.73
C PRO A 34 10.24 -8.92 -6.60
N LEU A 35 10.47 -9.25 -7.86
CA LEU A 35 9.46 -9.75 -8.78
C LEU A 35 8.92 -11.13 -8.36
N ASN A 36 9.73 -11.92 -7.66
CA ASN A 36 9.44 -13.29 -7.21
C ASN A 36 8.81 -13.33 -5.80
N THR A 37 8.63 -12.19 -5.14
CA THR A 37 8.13 -12.11 -3.74
C THR A 37 6.84 -12.90 -3.52
N VAL A 38 5.90 -12.82 -4.44
CA VAL A 38 4.62 -13.54 -4.33
C VAL A 38 4.80 -15.05 -4.45
N ASP A 39 5.70 -15.51 -5.31
CA ASP A 39 5.95 -16.94 -5.51
C ASP A 39 6.68 -17.53 -4.30
N TYR A 40 7.67 -16.83 -3.75
CA TYR A 40 8.26 -17.18 -2.46
C TYR A 40 7.23 -17.21 -1.31
N ALA A 41 6.29 -16.24 -1.28
CA ALA A 41 5.24 -16.26 -0.27
C ALA A 41 4.32 -17.49 -0.38
N LYS A 42 4.02 -17.96 -1.61
CA LYS A 42 3.25 -19.19 -1.84
C LYS A 42 3.98 -20.44 -1.34
N GLU A 43 5.29 -20.50 -1.52
CA GLU A 43 6.11 -21.63 -1.08
C GLU A 43 6.31 -21.62 0.44
N VAL A 44 6.77 -20.49 0.99
CA VAL A 44 7.15 -20.34 2.41
C VAL A 44 5.92 -20.32 3.34
N GLN A 45 4.77 -19.85 2.88
CA GLN A 45 3.57 -19.62 3.70
C GLN A 45 3.92 -18.83 4.99
N PRO A 46 4.38 -17.56 4.88
CA PRO A 46 4.91 -16.80 6.00
C PRO A 46 3.86 -16.53 7.07
N HIS A 47 4.27 -16.54 8.34
CA HIS A 47 3.43 -16.11 9.45
C HIS A 47 3.34 -14.58 9.54
N LEU A 48 4.42 -13.90 9.16
CA LEU A 48 4.54 -12.46 9.07
C LEU A 48 4.83 -12.07 7.62
N PHE A 49 4.04 -11.15 7.07
CA PHE A 49 4.26 -10.62 5.74
C PHE A 49 4.21 -9.09 5.76
N ILE A 50 5.36 -8.47 5.55
CA ILE A 50 5.54 -7.02 5.57
C ILE A 50 5.89 -6.57 4.17
N SER A 51 5.11 -5.63 3.65
CA SER A 51 5.20 -5.26 2.25
C SER A 51 4.73 -3.84 1.98
N VAL A 52 4.90 -3.43 0.74
CA VAL A 52 4.33 -2.19 0.19
C VAL A 52 3.02 -2.51 -0.54
N PRO A 53 2.14 -1.52 -0.76
CA PRO A 53 0.84 -1.69 -1.41
C PRO A 53 0.90 -2.48 -2.71
N ARG A 54 1.88 -2.22 -3.57
CA ARG A 54 2.02 -2.85 -4.90
C ARG A 54 2.00 -4.39 -4.88
N ILE A 55 2.57 -5.01 -3.86
CA ILE A 55 2.55 -6.48 -3.75
C ILE A 55 1.15 -6.97 -3.39
N TYR A 56 0.46 -6.29 -2.47
CA TYR A 56 -0.92 -6.62 -2.12
C TYR A 56 -1.87 -6.40 -3.30
N GLU A 57 -1.69 -5.35 -4.07
CA GLU A 57 -2.45 -5.07 -5.31
C GLU A 57 -2.30 -6.21 -6.31
N LYS A 58 -1.06 -6.70 -6.54
CA LYS A 58 -0.78 -7.83 -7.42
C LYS A 58 -1.48 -9.11 -6.95
N VAL A 59 -1.41 -9.39 -5.63
CA VAL A 59 -2.11 -10.57 -5.05
C VAL A 59 -3.63 -10.40 -5.16
N TYR A 60 -4.17 -9.22 -4.86
CA TYR A 60 -5.58 -8.91 -5.02
C TYR A 60 -6.08 -9.15 -6.43
N SER A 61 -5.39 -8.61 -7.44
CA SER A 61 -5.75 -8.76 -8.85
C SER A 61 -5.78 -10.24 -9.27
N ASN A 62 -4.77 -11.01 -8.86
CA ASN A 62 -4.70 -12.44 -9.16
C ASN A 62 -5.84 -13.23 -8.50
N LEU A 63 -6.14 -12.95 -7.23
CA LEU A 63 -7.22 -13.63 -6.51
C LEU A 63 -8.59 -13.25 -7.07
N LYS A 64 -8.79 -11.97 -7.39
CA LYS A 64 -10.02 -11.48 -7.98
C LYS A 64 -10.28 -12.13 -9.34
N ALA A 65 -9.28 -12.16 -10.21
CA ALA A 65 -9.37 -12.84 -11.50
C ALA A 65 -9.72 -14.33 -11.33
N ALA A 66 -9.08 -15.04 -10.40
CA ALA A 66 -9.40 -16.44 -10.12
C ALA A 66 -10.83 -16.66 -9.61
N ILE A 67 -11.37 -15.74 -8.83
CA ILE A 67 -12.76 -15.80 -8.34
C ILE A 67 -13.75 -15.52 -9.47
N GLU A 68 -13.45 -14.57 -10.34
CA GLU A 68 -14.32 -14.19 -11.44
C GLU A 68 -14.37 -15.24 -12.55
N THR A 69 -13.25 -15.88 -12.87
CA THR A 69 -13.16 -16.90 -13.92
C THR A 69 -13.68 -18.27 -13.50
N LYS A 70 -13.65 -18.61 -12.21
CA LYS A 70 -14.06 -19.93 -11.70
C LYS A 70 -15.43 -19.87 -11.03
N ALA A 71 -16.48 -20.28 -11.73
CA ALA A 71 -17.86 -20.29 -11.23
C ALA A 71 -17.99 -21.00 -9.86
N ILE A 72 -17.24 -22.07 -9.63
CA ILE A 72 -17.23 -22.80 -8.36
C ILE A 72 -16.73 -21.93 -7.19
N LEU A 73 -15.72 -21.07 -7.40
CA LEU A 73 -15.24 -20.14 -6.39
C LEU A 73 -16.29 -19.04 -6.11
N LYS A 74 -16.85 -18.47 -7.18
CA LYS A 74 -17.86 -17.42 -7.09
C LYS A 74 -19.11 -17.88 -6.34
N ILE A 75 -19.57 -19.10 -6.60
CA ILE A 75 -20.74 -19.69 -5.93
C ILE A 75 -20.37 -20.12 -4.50
N GLY A 76 -19.26 -20.84 -4.34
CA GLY A 76 -18.83 -21.38 -3.05
C GLY A 76 -18.54 -20.31 -2.00
N LEU A 77 -18.06 -19.13 -2.39
CA LEU A 77 -17.86 -18.00 -1.46
C LEU A 77 -19.18 -17.39 -0.97
N LYS A 78 -20.30 -17.58 -1.69
CA LYS A 78 -21.64 -17.10 -1.30
C LYS A 78 -22.36 -18.04 -0.33
N ILE A 79 -21.97 -19.31 -0.27
CA ILE A 79 -22.59 -20.33 0.57
C ILE A 79 -21.89 -20.32 1.95
N PRO A 80 -22.56 -19.98 3.05
CA PRO A 80 -21.92 -19.78 4.37
C PRO A 80 -21.04 -20.96 4.81
N LEU A 81 -21.53 -22.21 4.69
CA LEU A 81 -20.81 -23.42 5.09
C LEU A 81 -19.57 -23.70 4.22
N LEU A 82 -19.60 -23.34 2.94
CA LEU A 82 -18.49 -23.55 2.01
C LEU A 82 -17.52 -22.38 1.98
N SER A 83 -17.97 -21.18 2.31
CA SER A 83 -17.19 -19.94 2.25
C SER A 83 -15.90 -20.04 3.04
N SER A 84 -15.93 -20.62 4.25
CA SER A 84 -14.73 -20.79 5.07
C SER A 84 -13.67 -21.69 4.40
N ILE A 85 -14.10 -22.75 3.73
CA ILE A 85 -13.24 -23.70 3.02
C ILE A 85 -12.60 -23.00 1.82
N PHE A 86 -13.40 -22.28 1.01
CA PHE A 86 -12.90 -21.55 -0.15
C PHE A 86 -11.97 -20.41 0.25
N LYS A 87 -12.29 -19.64 1.28
CA LYS A 87 -11.40 -18.62 1.83
C LYS A 87 -10.05 -19.20 2.28
N LYS A 88 -10.07 -20.35 2.97
CA LYS A 88 -8.83 -21.06 3.37
C LYS A 88 -8.00 -21.46 2.15
N LYS A 89 -8.62 -22.05 1.11
CA LYS A 89 -7.93 -22.42 -0.13
C LYS A 89 -7.34 -21.20 -0.85
N LEU A 90 -8.07 -20.08 -0.93
CA LEU A 90 -7.60 -18.85 -1.53
C LEU A 90 -6.42 -18.25 -0.76
N ARG A 91 -6.48 -18.21 0.58
CA ARG A 91 -5.34 -17.78 1.41
C ARG A 91 -4.10 -18.62 1.13
N GLN A 92 -4.25 -19.94 1.11
CA GLN A 92 -3.14 -20.85 0.86
C GLN A 92 -2.54 -20.65 -0.53
N ALA A 93 -3.39 -20.55 -1.57
CA ALA A 93 -2.95 -20.30 -2.94
C ALA A 93 -2.25 -18.94 -3.13
N ALA A 94 -2.59 -17.96 -2.31
CA ALA A 94 -1.97 -16.62 -2.33
C ALA A 94 -0.70 -16.52 -1.46
N GLY A 95 -0.33 -17.58 -0.72
CA GLY A 95 0.82 -17.53 0.19
C GLY A 95 0.51 -17.06 1.62
N PHE A 96 -0.76 -16.94 1.96
CA PHE A 96 -1.22 -16.44 3.28
C PHE A 96 -1.90 -17.53 4.13
N GLY A 97 -1.72 -18.81 3.81
CA GLY A 97 -2.36 -19.91 4.54
C GLY A 97 -1.96 -20.00 6.00
N SER A 98 -0.73 -19.66 6.34
CA SER A 98 -0.18 -19.62 7.71
C SER A 98 -0.05 -18.19 8.25
N ASN A 99 -0.50 -17.19 7.52
CA ASN A 99 -0.31 -15.79 7.88
C ASN A 99 -1.06 -15.45 9.17
N ARG A 100 -0.38 -14.72 10.06
CA ARG A 100 -0.91 -14.24 11.34
C ARG A 100 -0.91 -12.73 11.42
N PHE A 101 -0.02 -12.09 10.68
CA PHE A 101 0.17 -10.65 10.74
C PHE A 101 0.73 -10.13 9.42
N SER A 102 0.08 -9.15 8.84
CA SER A 102 0.53 -8.48 7.62
C SER A 102 0.54 -6.97 7.82
N ILE A 103 1.59 -6.32 7.32
CA ILE A 103 1.73 -4.86 7.36
C ILE A 103 1.87 -4.33 5.94
N SER A 104 1.16 -3.24 5.67
CA SER A 104 1.38 -2.38 4.51
C SER A 104 1.93 -1.03 4.98
N GLY A 105 3.00 -0.57 4.35
CA GLY A 105 3.62 0.73 4.68
C GLY A 105 4.32 1.36 3.49
N ALA A 106 4.96 2.49 3.72
CA ALA A 106 5.72 3.31 2.76
C ALA A 106 4.87 4.01 1.68
N ALA A 107 3.61 3.64 1.48
CA ALA A 107 2.65 4.31 0.60
C ALA A 107 1.23 3.97 1.05
N PRO A 108 0.22 4.79 0.70
CA PRO A 108 -1.17 4.46 0.97
C PRO A 108 -1.61 3.23 0.16
N ILE A 109 -2.54 2.45 0.72
CA ILE A 109 -3.17 1.31 0.07
C ILE A 109 -4.67 1.57 -0.09
N ASN A 110 -5.23 1.13 -1.22
CA ASN A 110 -6.65 1.31 -1.47
C ASN A 110 -7.51 0.56 -0.43
N PRO A 111 -8.44 1.25 0.26
CA PRO A 111 -9.31 0.64 1.26
C PRO A 111 -10.07 -0.60 0.77
N LYS A 112 -10.52 -0.64 -0.49
CA LYS A 112 -11.20 -1.79 -1.07
C LYS A 112 -10.34 -3.05 -1.10
N ILE A 113 -9.03 -2.88 -1.26
CA ILE A 113 -8.07 -3.98 -1.22
C ILE A 113 -7.97 -4.52 0.21
N LEU A 114 -7.88 -3.63 1.20
CA LEU A 114 -7.87 -4.02 2.62
C LEU A 114 -9.14 -4.74 3.02
N GLU A 115 -10.31 -4.25 2.62
CA GLU A 115 -11.61 -4.88 2.84
C GLU A 115 -11.68 -6.29 2.24
N PHE A 116 -11.18 -6.46 1.01
CA PHE A 116 -11.11 -7.76 0.35
C PHE A 116 -10.23 -8.75 1.11
N PHE A 117 -9.03 -8.34 1.51
CA PHE A 117 -8.14 -9.20 2.31
C PHE A 117 -8.74 -9.51 3.69
N HIS A 118 -9.36 -8.54 4.33
CA HIS A 118 -10.09 -8.74 5.58
C HIS A 118 -11.24 -9.76 5.40
N TYR A 119 -12.02 -9.63 4.32
CA TYR A 119 -13.07 -10.61 3.97
C TYR A 119 -12.51 -12.02 3.81
N LEU A 120 -11.31 -12.17 3.24
CA LEU A 120 -10.64 -13.47 3.14
C LEU A 120 -10.05 -13.97 4.47
N GLY A 121 -10.04 -13.14 5.53
CA GLY A 121 -9.43 -13.45 6.82
C GLY A 121 -7.91 -13.26 6.82
N ILE A 122 -7.41 -12.30 6.04
CA ILE A 122 -6.03 -11.84 6.00
C ILE A 122 -6.03 -10.36 6.42
N PRO A 123 -5.99 -10.04 7.72
CA PRO A 123 -5.95 -8.64 8.13
C PRO A 123 -4.60 -8.02 7.73
N ILE A 124 -4.66 -6.94 6.96
CA ILE A 124 -3.51 -6.12 6.61
C ILE A 124 -3.61 -4.85 7.44
N TYR A 125 -2.55 -4.56 8.18
CA TYR A 125 -2.45 -3.39 9.03
C TYR A 125 -1.62 -2.32 8.34
N GLU A 126 -2.17 -1.12 8.20
CA GLU A 126 -1.40 0.00 7.67
C GLU A 126 -0.53 0.59 8.77
N GLY A 127 0.70 0.98 8.38
CA GLY A 127 1.62 1.71 9.23
C GLY A 127 2.16 2.94 8.51
N TYR A 128 2.46 3.98 9.29
CA TYR A 128 3.00 5.23 8.80
C TYR A 128 4.30 5.58 9.50
N GLY A 129 5.21 6.12 8.73
CA GLY A 129 6.47 6.66 9.16
C GLY A 129 7.35 7.04 7.98
N MET A 130 8.52 7.54 8.28
CA MET A 130 9.48 8.06 7.30
C MET A 130 10.91 7.77 7.76
N THR A 131 11.88 8.04 6.90
CA THR A 131 13.30 7.80 7.22
C THR A 131 13.74 8.60 8.43
N GLU A 132 13.28 9.84 8.53
CA GLU A 132 13.62 10.80 9.58
C GLU A 132 13.11 10.41 10.98
N ASN A 133 12.17 9.45 11.05
CA ASN A 133 11.67 8.90 12.32
C ASN A 133 11.89 7.38 12.46
N THR A 134 12.89 6.82 11.79
CA THR A 134 13.27 5.41 11.92
C THR A 134 12.16 4.45 11.51
N ALA A 135 11.47 4.76 10.40
CA ALA A 135 10.48 3.97 9.70
C ALA A 135 9.06 3.93 10.27
N GLY A 136 8.83 4.08 11.56
CA GLY A 136 7.48 3.88 12.07
C GLY A 136 7.11 4.78 13.25
N ILE A 137 5.90 5.35 13.21
CA ILE A 137 5.32 6.16 14.29
C ILE A 137 3.92 5.71 14.65
N SER A 138 3.15 5.25 13.68
CA SER A 138 1.81 4.74 13.91
C SER A 138 1.55 3.44 13.15
N ILE A 139 0.65 2.63 13.67
CA ILE A 139 0.25 1.37 13.07
C ILE A 139 -1.17 0.99 13.52
N ASN A 140 -1.92 0.41 12.60
CA ASN A 140 -3.14 -0.32 12.93
C ASN A 140 -2.77 -1.68 13.55
N TYR A 141 -3.15 -1.97 14.79
CA TYR A 141 -2.94 -3.26 15.41
C TYR A 141 -3.85 -3.50 16.63
N GLY A 142 -3.84 -4.72 17.16
CA GLY A 142 -4.37 -5.00 18.49
C GLY A 142 -5.89 -4.90 18.65
N GLY A 143 -6.65 -5.37 17.67
CA GLY A 143 -8.12 -5.39 17.71
C GLY A 143 -8.80 -4.12 17.24
N GLY A 144 -8.00 -3.11 16.82
CA GLY A 144 -8.47 -1.86 16.26
C GLY A 144 -7.87 -1.59 14.88
N ASN A 145 -8.27 -2.36 13.85
CA ASN A 145 -7.90 -2.04 12.47
C ASN A 145 -8.96 -1.12 11.86
N LYS A 146 -8.66 0.16 11.75
CA LYS A 146 -9.55 1.15 11.12
C LYS A 146 -9.07 1.39 9.69
N ILE A 147 -9.68 0.71 8.74
CA ILE A 147 -9.34 0.79 7.31
C ILE A 147 -9.40 2.25 6.83
N GLY A 148 -8.38 2.67 6.09
CA GLY A 148 -8.20 4.04 5.61
C GLY A 148 -7.46 4.96 6.59
N SER A 149 -7.17 4.48 7.82
CA SER A 149 -6.24 5.14 8.73
C SER A 149 -4.89 4.45 8.72
N VAL A 150 -3.85 5.16 9.10
CA VAL A 150 -2.52 4.60 9.33
C VAL A 150 -2.28 4.19 10.79
N GLY A 151 -3.38 4.01 11.54
CA GLY A 151 -3.39 3.53 12.91
C GLY A 151 -3.21 4.61 13.97
N LYS A 152 -2.90 4.15 15.18
CA LYS A 152 -2.64 5.02 16.33
C LYS A 152 -1.14 5.22 16.53
N CYS A 153 -0.78 6.36 17.09
CA CYS A 153 0.59 6.60 17.52
C CYS A 153 1.05 5.48 18.46
N MET A 154 2.26 4.98 18.22
CA MET A 154 2.84 3.95 19.09
C MET A 154 3.18 4.58 20.46
N PRO A 155 3.04 3.80 21.54
CA PRO A 155 3.47 4.23 22.88
C PRO A 155 4.93 4.68 22.83
N PHE A 156 5.40 5.62 23.52
CA PHE A 156 6.77 6.17 23.56
C PHE A 156 7.05 7.28 22.56
N PHE A 157 6.08 7.64 21.70
CA PHE A 157 6.22 8.75 20.77
C PHE A 157 5.07 9.74 20.97
N ASP A 158 5.34 10.99 20.68
CA ASP A 158 4.33 12.05 20.65
C ASP A 158 4.01 12.40 19.21
N LEU A 159 2.71 12.56 18.95
CA LEU A 159 2.19 12.93 17.65
C LEU A 159 1.09 13.98 17.85
N LYS A 160 1.16 15.07 17.09
CA LYS A 160 0.12 16.09 17.06
C LYS A 160 -0.09 16.62 15.64
N ILE A 161 -1.21 17.30 15.44
CA ILE A 161 -1.51 18.02 14.21
C ILE A 161 -1.30 19.51 14.49
N ALA A 162 -0.51 20.17 13.65
CA ALA A 162 -0.29 21.61 13.69
C ALA A 162 -1.52 22.38 13.20
N SER A 163 -1.55 23.69 13.40
CA SER A 163 -2.66 24.55 12.98
C SER A 163 -2.92 24.58 11.48
N ASP A 164 -1.89 24.29 10.67
CA ASP A 164 -1.96 24.16 9.22
C ASP A 164 -2.24 22.73 8.73
N GLY A 165 -2.49 21.81 9.65
CA GLY A 165 -2.81 20.42 9.37
C GLY A 165 -1.58 19.50 9.25
N GLU A 166 -0.35 20.02 9.41
CA GLU A 166 0.85 19.20 9.32
C GLU A 166 0.96 18.22 10.49
N VAL A 167 1.35 16.99 10.20
CA VAL A 167 1.65 15.97 11.21
C VAL A 167 3.02 16.24 11.81
N LEU A 168 3.08 16.43 13.13
CA LEU A 168 4.31 16.66 13.86
C LEU A 168 4.61 15.48 14.77
N ILE A 169 5.88 15.08 14.83
CA ILE A 169 6.35 13.91 15.57
C ILE A 169 7.48 14.29 16.52
N LYS A 170 7.45 13.74 17.73
CA LYS A 170 8.51 13.88 18.70
C LYS A 170 8.78 12.54 19.39
N GLY A 171 10.05 12.23 19.67
CA GLY A 171 10.46 11.02 20.37
C GLY A 171 11.89 10.63 20.03
N ASP A 172 12.38 9.61 20.71
CA ASP A 172 13.76 9.12 20.56
C ASP A 172 14.01 8.45 19.19
N ASN A 173 12.96 8.18 18.43
CA ASN A 173 13.04 7.66 17.07
C ASN A 173 13.28 8.73 16.01
N VAL A 174 13.19 10.01 16.36
CA VAL A 174 13.50 11.12 15.45
C VAL A 174 15.01 11.19 15.23
N MET A 175 15.42 11.33 13.99
CA MET A 175 16.83 11.46 13.61
C MET A 175 17.51 12.63 14.33
N LYS A 176 18.83 12.55 14.50
CA LYS A 176 19.63 13.67 15.04
C LYS A 176 19.73 14.84 14.07
N GLY A 177 19.57 14.58 12.77
CA GLY A 177 19.65 15.57 11.72
C GLY A 177 20.20 15.02 10.41
N TYR A 178 20.20 15.83 9.37
CA TYR A 178 20.80 15.51 8.08
C TYR A 178 22.33 15.69 8.11
N TYR A 179 23.03 14.66 7.68
CA TYR A 179 24.51 14.66 7.70
C TYR A 179 25.07 15.81 6.87
N LYS A 180 25.96 16.62 7.49
CA LYS A 180 26.58 17.80 6.91
C LYS A 180 25.58 18.84 6.33
N ASN A 181 24.35 18.86 6.80
CA ASN A 181 23.33 19.81 6.38
C ASN A 181 22.56 20.37 7.59
N PRO A 182 23.20 21.23 8.41
CA PRO A 182 22.57 21.80 9.61
C PRO A 182 21.35 22.65 9.25
N LYS A 183 21.39 23.39 8.16
CA LYS A 183 20.28 24.24 7.72
C LYS A 183 19.00 23.41 7.49
N ALA A 184 19.08 22.34 6.71
CA ALA A 184 17.92 21.48 6.50
C ALA A 184 17.46 20.80 7.80
N THR A 185 18.38 20.53 8.73
CA THR A 185 18.04 19.97 10.05
C THR A 185 17.23 20.97 10.87
N GLU A 186 17.66 22.23 10.95
CA GLU A 186 16.96 23.29 11.68
C GLU A 186 15.59 23.60 11.09
N GLU A 187 15.45 23.54 9.75
CA GLU A 187 14.17 23.70 9.05
C GLU A 187 13.21 22.52 9.28
N THR A 188 13.75 21.32 9.56
CA THR A 188 12.94 20.09 9.68
C THR A 188 12.64 19.73 11.12
N ILE A 189 13.54 20.05 12.07
CA ILE A 189 13.34 19.77 13.50
C ILE A 189 13.25 21.10 14.26
N ILE A 190 12.04 21.48 14.64
CA ILE A 190 11.75 22.75 15.32
C ILE A 190 11.25 22.44 16.73
N ASP A 191 11.94 22.95 17.76
CA ASP A 191 11.62 22.73 19.18
C ASP A 191 11.49 21.24 19.56
N GLY A 192 12.32 20.42 18.90
CA GLY A 192 12.31 18.95 19.06
C GLY A 192 11.16 18.23 18.38
N TRP A 193 10.36 18.92 17.55
CA TRP A 193 9.31 18.35 16.74
C TRP A 193 9.76 18.22 15.29
N LEU A 194 9.72 16.99 14.76
CA LEU A 194 9.93 16.70 13.35
C LEU A 194 8.73 17.22 12.54
N GLN A 195 9.01 18.12 11.60
CA GLN A 195 8.07 18.59 10.59
C GLN A 195 8.04 17.54 9.47
N THR A 196 6.96 16.74 9.40
CA THR A 196 6.93 15.60 8.46
C THR A 196 6.70 16.00 7.02
N GLY A 197 6.12 17.18 6.79
CA GLY A 197 5.63 17.60 5.49
C GLY A 197 4.35 16.86 5.06
N ASP A 198 3.82 15.95 5.88
CA ASP A 198 2.57 15.25 5.60
C ASP A 198 1.42 15.96 6.32
N VAL A 199 0.28 16.06 5.66
CA VAL A 199 -0.94 16.65 6.22
C VAL A 199 -1.88 15.53 6.64
N GLY A 200 -2.49 15.67 7.81
CA GLY A 200 -3.35 14.63 8.35
C GLY A 200 -4.34 15.14 9.40
N LYS A 201 -5.10 14.20 9.93
CA LYS A 201 -6.03 14.43 11.03
C LYS A 201 -6.05 13.23 11.97
N ILE A 202 -6.35 13.49 13.24
CA ILE A 202 -6.61 12.46 14.23
C ILE A 202 -8.10 12.48 14.54
N ASP A 203 -8.74 11.33 14.51
CA ASP A 203 -10.15 11.23 14.88
C ASP A 203 -10.35 11.09 16.40
N SER A 204 -11.62 11.06 16.83
CA SER A 204 -12.00 10.96 18.25
C SER A 204 -11.49 9.69 18.93
N ASP A 205 -11.21 8.63 18.17
CA ASP A 205 -10.68 7.35 18.67
C ASP A 205 -9.15 7.32 18.71
N GLY A 206 -8.48 8.39 18.25
CA GLY A 206 -7.02 8.54 18.21
C GLY A 206 -6.34 7.93 16.98
N TYR A 207 -7.10 7.62 15.90
CA TYR A 207 -6.53 7.14 14.65
C TYR A 207 -6.06 8.28 13.77
N LEU A 208 -4.84 8.14 13.23
CA LEU A 208 -4.25 9.06 12.28
C LEU A 208 -4.69 8.73 10.85
N PHE A 209 -5.10 9.75 10.12
CA PHE A 209 -5.39 9.71 8.69
C PHE A 209 -4.45 10.68 7.97
N ILE A 210 -3.66 10.19 7.04
CA ILE A 210 -2.84 11.02 6.15
C ILE A 210 -3.71 11.43 4.98
N THR A 211 -3.79 12.73 4.73
CA THR A 211 -4.65 13.30 3.68
C THR A 211 -3.87 13.91 2.52
N GLY A 212 -2.55 14.02 2.64
CA GLY A 212 -1.70 14.51 1.56
C GLY A 212 -0.32 14.92 2.03
N ARG A 213 0.45 15.50 1.11
CA ARG A 213 1.73 16.13 1.42
C ARG A 213 1.63 17.63 1.27
N LYS A 214 2.18 18.38 2.22
CA LYS A 214 2.10 19.83 2.28
C LYS A 214 2.66 20.49 1.01
N LYS A 215 3.78 19.97 0.48
CA LYS A 215 4.40 20.47 -0.75
C LYS A 215 3.66 20.05 -2.04
N GLU A 216 2.79 19.06 -1.96
CA GLU A 216 2.01 18.55 -3.09
C GLU A 216 0.59 19.15 -3.13
N ILE A 217 0.12 19.73 -2.01
CA ILE A 217 -1.13 20.49 -2.00
C ILE A 217 -0.93 21.76 -2.80
N TYR A 218 -1.75 21.95 -3.81
CA TYR A 218 -1.75 23.17 -4.62
C TYR A 218 -3.08 23.89 -4.55
N VAL A 219 -3.07 25.16 -4.90
CA VAL A 219 -4.25 26.01 -4.91
C VAL A 219 -4.75 26.15 -6.35
N SER A 220 -5.98 25.76 -6.58
CA SER A 220 -6.63 26.02 -7.88
C SER A 220 -6.79 27.52 -8.11
N SER A 221 -6.99 27.95 -9.35
CA SER A 221 -7.23 29.37 -9.66
C SER A 221 -8.50 29.93 -9.00
N SER A 222 -9.38 29.07 -8.45
CA SER A 222 -10.54 29.46 -7.64
C SER A 222 -10.25 29.56 -6.14
N GLY A 223 -8.99 29.42 -5.72
CA GLY A 223 -8.57 29.51 -4.31
C GLY A 223 -8.86 28.25 -3.48
N LYS A 224 -9.21 27.13 -4.10
CA LYS A 224 -9.44 25.86 -3.38
C LYS A 224 -8.15 25.05 -3.27
N ASN A 225 -7.85 24.60 -2.05
CA ASN A 225 -6.78 23.63 -1.81
C ASN A 225 -7.17 22.27 -2.40
N VAL A 226 -6.27 21.70 -3.17
CA VAL A 226 -6.40 20.38 -3.77
C VAL A 226 -5.28 19.51 -3.23
N ALA A 227 -5.65 18.39 -2.63
CA ALA A 227 -4.73 17.34 -2.22
C ALA A 227 -4.72 16.22 -3.29
N PRO A 228 -3.72 16.15 -4.17
CA PRO A 228 -3.70 15.21 -5.27
C PRO A 228 -3.82 13.76 -4.82
N LEU A 229 -3.12 13.39 -3.76
CA LEU A 229 -3.06 12.03 -3.24
C LEU A 229 -4.44 11.38 -3.08
N VAL A 230 -5.41 12.09 -2.49
CA VAL A 230 -6.76 11.55 -2.25
C VAL A 230 -7.48 11.25 -3.56
N ILE A 231 -7.32 12.13 -4.56
CA ILE A 231 -7.95 11.98 -5.86
C ILE A 231 -7.27 10.86 -6.65
N GLU A 232 -5.95 10.83 -6.66
CA GLU A 232 -5.13 9.83 -7.34
C GLU A 232 -5.43 8.42 -6.82
N GLU A 233 -5.50 8.24 -5.49
CA GLU A 233 -5.86 6.95 -4.89
C GLU A 233 -7.32 6.55 -5.21
N SER A 234 -8.23 7.50 -5.26
CA SER A 234 -9.59 7.26 -5.71
C SER A 234 -9.63 6.78 -7.16
N MET A 235 -8.87 7.41 -8.05
CA MET A 235 -8.76 7.02 -9.47
C MET A 235 -8.14 5.63 -9.64
N LYS A 236 -7.10 5.30 -8.89
CA LYS A 236 -6.48 3.95 -8.89
C LYS A 236 -7.44 2.86 -8.40
N SER A 237 -8.54 3.22 -7.74
CA SER A 237 -9.58 2.23 -7.38
C SER A 237 -10.38 1.71 -8.57
N ILE A 238 -10.25 2.35 -9.74
CA ILE A 238 -10.86 1.92 -10.99
C ILE A 238 -9.96 0.83 -11.59
N PRO A 239 -10.46 -0.38 -11.85
CA PRO A 239 -9.61 -1.54 -12.20
C PRO A 239 -8.70 -1.32 -13.42
N ILE A 240 -9.15 -0.54 -14.41
CA ILE A 240 -8.40 -0.25 -15.62
C ILE A 240 -7.27 0.78 -15.40
N VAL A 241 -7.29 1.52 -14.29
CA VAL A 241 -6.29 2.57 -13.98
C VAL A 241 -5.12 1.94 -13.23
N SER A 242 -3.92 1.97 -13.84
CA SER A 242 -2.69 1.50 -13.20
C SER A 242 -2.03 2.59 -12.36
N GLN A 243 -1.87 3.79 -12.93
CA GLN A 243 -1.32 4.95 -12.24
C GLN A 243 -2.15 6.19 -12.59
N CYS A 244 -2.18 7.15 -11.66
CA CYS A 244 -2.81 8.43 -11.86
C CYS A 244 -1.90 9.52 -11.29
N PHE A 245 -1.69 10.57 -12.04
CA PHE A 245 -0.97 11.77 -11.61
C PHE A 245 -1.83 13.00 -11.90
N LEU A 246 -2.21 13.73 -10.86
CA LEU A 246 -3.08 14.89 -10.95
C LEU A 246 -2.26 16.16 -11.27
N VAL A 247 -2.73 16.94 -12.22
CA VAL A 247 -2.15 18.23 -12.63
C VAL A 247 -3.21 19.32 -12.50
N GLY A 248 -2.89 20.43 -11.83
CA GLY A 248 -3.92 21.47 -11.66
C GLY A 248 -3.45 22.72 -10.92
N ASP A 249 -2.14 22.80 -10.57
CA ASP A 249 -1.61 23.97 -9.87
C ASP A 249 -1.79 25.23 -10.73
N ASN A 250 -2.39 26.27 -10.14
CA ASN A 250 -2.73 27.52 -10.80
C ASN A 250 -3.62 27.38 -12.06
N ARG A 251 -4.28 26.23 -12.23
CA ARG A 251 -5.19 25.97 -13.35
C ARG A 251 -6.66 26.14 -12.96
N LYS A 252 -7.52 26.42 -13.95
CA LYS A 252 -8.97 26.55 -13.72
C LYS A 252 -9.63 25.23 -13.35
N PHE A 253 -9.05 24.12 -13.76
CA PHE A 253 -9.52 22.76 -13.48
C PHE A 253 -8.34 21.81 -13.33
N CYS A 254 -8.58 20.70 -12.63
CA CYS A 254 -7.62 19.62 -12.54
C CYS A 254 -7.73 18.70 -13.75
N SER A 255 -6.58 18.22 -14.22
CA SER A 255 -6.46 17.17 -15.24
C SER A 255 -5.65 16.03 -14.65
N ALA A 256 -5.81 14.83 -15.18
CA ALA A 256 -5.03 13.68 -14.75
C ALA A 256 -4.31 13.03 -15.92
N LEU A 257 -3.04 12.68 -15.69
CA LEU A 257 -2.31 11.73 -16.53
C LEU A 257 -2.57 10.34 -15.96
N ILE A 258 -3.06 9.45 -16.80
CA ILE A 258 -3.46 8.10 -16.37
C ILE A 258 -2.71 7.09 -17.23
N THR A 259 -2.15 6.06 -16.58
CA THR A 259 -1.68 4.86 -17.26
C THR A 259 -2.68 3.74 -17.04
N LEU A 260 -2.88 2.92 -18.06
CA LEU A 260 -3.84 1.83 -18.02
C LEU A 260 -3.17 0.50 -17.63
N ASP A 261 -3.93 -0.37 -16.99
CA ASP A 261 -3.49 -1.77 -16.75
C ASP A 261 -3.81 -2.60 -18.00
N MET A 262 -2.78 -2.88 -18.76
CA MET A 262 -2.89 -3.64 -20.02
C MET A 262 -3.45 -5.04 -19.80
N SER A 263 -3.15 -5.67 -18.66
CA SER A 263 -3.68 -7.01 -18.35
C SER A 263 -5.20 -6.97 -18.13
N VAL A 264 -5.70 -5.90 -17.52
CA VAL A 264 -7.14 -5.68 -17.33
C VAL A 264 -7.82 -5.43 -18.68
N ILE A 265 -7.20 -4.64 -19.55
CA ILE A 265 -7.73 -4.40 -20.91
C ILE A 265 -7.83 -5.71 -21.68
N LEU A 266 -6.76 -6.48 -21.73
CA LEU A 266 -6.74 -7.77 -22.46
C LEU A 266 -7.79 -8.74 -21.93
N ARG A 267 -7.92 -8.86 -20.62
CA ARG A 267 -8.87 -9.78 -19.99
C ARG A 267 -10.33 -9.32 -20.11
N ASP A 268 -10.62 -8.09 -19.67
CA ASP A 268 -11.99 -7.65 -19.40
C ASP A 268 -12.65 -6.98 -20.63
N HIS A 269 -11.85 -6.40 -21.51
CA HIS A 269 -12.35 -5.67 -22.69
C HIS A 269 -12.10 -6.42 -24.01
N ILE A 270 -10.99 -7.14 -24.12
CA ILE A 270 -10.67 -7.92 -25.32
C ILE A 270 -11.11 -9.38 -25.18
N GLY A 271 -11.15 -9.91 -23.94
CA GLY A 271 -11.59 -11.28 -23.65
C GLY A 271 -10.48 -12.33 -23.80
N VAL A 272 -9.22 -11.94 -23.62
CA VAL A 272 -8.08 -12.85 -23.61
C VAL A 272 -8.07 -13.69 -22.33
N ASP A 273 -7.85 -14.99 -22.44
CA ASP A 273 -7.68 -15.85 -21.24
C ASP A 273 -6.50 -15.37 -20.39
N VAL A 274 -6.67 -15.36 -19.07
CA VAL A 274 -5.65 -14.88 -18.12
C VAL A 274 -4.32 -15.61 -18.27
N ASN A 275 -4.36 -16.90 -18.64
CA ASN A 275 -3.16 -17.72 -18.82
C ASN A 275 -2.41 -17.40 -20.13
N GLU A 276 -3.08 -16.75 -21.09
CA GLU A 276 -2.51 -16.35 -22.37
C GLU A 276 -1.97 -14.91 -22.36
N ILE A 277 -2.24 -14.13 -21.30
CA ILE A 277 -1.72 -12.77 -21.16
C ILE A 277 -0.22 -12.81 -20.91
N PRO A 278 0.59 -12.21 -21.81
CA PRO A 278 2.04 -12.16 -21.63
C PRO A 278 2.42 -11.42 -20.34
N LYS A 279 3.50 -11.83 -19.70
CA LYS A 279 4.07 -11.09 -18.56
C LYS A 279 4.82 -9.83 -19.00
N ASP A 280 5.26 -9.77 -20.24
CA ASP A 280 5.98 -8.65 -20.84
C ASP A 280 4.99 -7.54 -21.26
N PRO A 281 5.11 -6.32 -20.73
CA PRO A 281 4.24 -5.19 -21.10
C PRO A 281 4.27 -4.83 -22.58
N SER A 282 5.41 -4.99 -23.25
CA SER A 282 5.52 -4.71 -24.70
C SER A 282 4.65 -5.64 -25.51
N LYS A 283 4.65 -6.94 -25.19
CA LYS A 283 3.79 -7.93 -25.83
C LYS A 283 2.32 -7.72 -25.49
N GLN A 284 2.01 -7.29 -24.27
CA GLN A 284 0.62 -6.91 -23.93
C GLN A 284 0.13 -5.75 -24.79
N ASN A 285 0.96 -4.74 -25.01
CA ASN A 285 0.63 -3.60 -25.86
C ASN A 285 0.44 -4.01 -27.32
N GLU A 286 1.30 -4.87 -27.86
CA GLU A 286 1.13 -5.45 -29.21
C GLU A 286 -0.20 -6.19 -29.36
N MET A 287 -0.58 -7.01 -28.35
CA MET A 287 -1.87 -7.71 -28.36
C MET A 287 -3.06 -6.76 -28.30
N ILE A 288 -2.97 -5.66 -27.56
CA ILE A 288 -4.02 -4.63 -27.48
C ILE A 288 -4.17 -3.96 -28.85
N LEU A 289 -3.07 -3.51 -29.45
CA LEU A 289 -3.07 -2.86 -30.77
C LEU A 289 -3.59 -3.79 -31.88
N ALA A 290 -3.29 -5.08 -31.83
CA ALA A 290 -3.82 -6.07 -32.76
C ALA A 290 -5.35 -6.28 -32.62
N ASN A 291 -5.95 -5.87 -31.53
CA ASN A 291 -7.37 -6.01 -31.21
C ASN A 291 -8.10 -4.67 -31.04
N ASP A 292 -7.56 -3.58 -31.58
CA ASP A 292 -8.09 -2.21 -31.41
C ASP A 292 -9.58 -2.08 -31.80
N LYS A 293 -10.03 -2.85 -32.82
CA LYS A 293 -11.44 -2.92 -33.25
C LYS A 293 -12.41 -3.44 -32.19
N LYS A 294 -11.90 -4.13 -31.13
CA LYS A 294 -12.75 -4.57 -30.03
C LYS A 294 -12.85 -3.52 -28.90
N LEU A 295 -12.09 -2.44 -29.01
CA LEU A 295 -12.07 -1.33 -28.06
C LEU A 295 -12.86 -0.10 -28.53
N SER A 296 -13.27 -0.09 -29.81
CA SER A 296 -14.15 0.92 -30.42
C SER A 296 -15.61 0.51 -30.27
#